data_f63953336b28229652fd25590e528c2c
#
_entry.id   f63953336b28229652fd25590e528c2c
#
_cell.length_a   1.000
_cell.length_b   1.000
_cell.length_c   1.000
_cell.angle_alpha   90.00
_cell.angle_beta   90.00
_cell.angle_gamma   90.00
#
_symmetry.space_group_name_H-M   'P 1'
#
loop_
_entity.id
_entity.type
_entity.pdbx_description
1 polymer ?
#
loop_
_entity_poly.entity_id
_entity_poly.type
_entity_poly.pdbx_seq_one_letter_code
_entity_poly.pdbx_strand_id
1 'polypeptide(L)'
;MPHREALAQSARTFGVDEALVYGIIRQESRFNAEARSRVGAMGLMQLMPATARWVAKQIPIADYRPAKLADPATNVAMGTYYFRRVLTDLGDPVLATAGYNAGPGRARRWQADRPLEGAIYAESIPFNETRDYVKKVMANAWFYGHRLTGTTPSLRAIVGTVPGRGGANAAAVASLP
;
A
#
# COMPACT_ATOMS: atom_id res chain seq x y z
N MET A 1 17.09 -9.04 -4.57
CA MET A 1 15.80 -8.34 -4.43
C MET A 1 15.17 -8.24 -5.82
N PRO A 2 14.07 -8.93 -6.07
CA PRO A 2 13.42 -8.92 -7.40
C PRO A 2 12.92 -7.52 -7.78
N HIS A 3 12.94 -7.20 -9.08
CA HIS A 3 12.41 -5.95 -9.66
C HIS A 3 12.97 -4.66 -9.03
N ARG A 4 14.20 -4.69 -8.50
CA ARG A 4 14.79 -3.60 -7.68
C ARG A 4 14.72 -2.24 -8.36
N GLU A 5 15.07 -2.17 -9.64
CA GLU A 5 15.09 -0.92 -10.38
C GLU A 5 13.70 -0.29 -10.48
N ALA A 6 12.69 -1.08 -10.88
CA ALA A 6 11.32 -0.61 -11.01
C ALA A 6 10.73 -0.14 -9.66
N LEU A 7 11.04 -0.87 -8.55
CA LEU A 7 10.57 -0.48 -7.22
C LEU A 7 11.23 0.82 -6.75
N ALA A 8 12.57 0.90 -6.83
CA ALA A 8 13.32 2.08 -6.42
C ALA A 8 12.92 3.32 -7.24
N GLN A 9 12.72 3.16 -8.55
CA GLN A 9 12.22 4.22 -9.42
C GLN A 9 10.83 4.70 -8.97
N SER A 10 9.88 3.80 -8.80
CA SER A 10 8.50 4.14 -8.42
C SER A 10 8.43 4.75 -7.02
N ALA A 11 9.17 4.19 -6.05
CA ALA A 11 9.27 4.72 -4.69
C ALA A 11 9.75 6.17 -4.69
N ARG A 12 10.82 6.47 -5.43
CA ARG A 12 11.33 7.85 -5.58
C ARG A 12 10.34 8.77 -6.29
N THR A 13 9.78 8.31 -7.41
CA THR A 13 8.85 9.12 -8.23
C THR A 13 7.63 9.56 -7.44
N PHE A 14 7.08 8.68 -6.62
CA PHE A 14 5.84 8.96 -5.89
C PHE A 14 6.05 9.30 -4.41
N GLY A 15 7.30 9.33 -3.93
CA GLY A 15 7.62 9.68 -2.55
C GLY A 15 7.06 8.68 -1.53
N VAL A 16 7.16 7.39 -1.83
CA VAL A 16 6.79 6.28 -0.93
C VAL A 16 8.05 5.58 -0.46
N ASP A 17 8.07 5.16 0.81
CA ASP A 17 9.18 4.35 1.34
C ASP A 17 9.35 3.06 0.53
N GLU A 18 10.56 2.83 -0.01
CA GLU A 18 10.86 1.66 -0.85
C GLU A 18 10.63 0.34 -0.09
N ALA A 19 10.97 0.31 1.21
CA ALA A 19 10.77 -0.88 2.03
C ALA A 19 9.29 -1.22 2.18
N LEU A 20 8.43 -0.20 2.27
CA LEU A 20 6.99 -0.38 2.34
C LEU A 20 6.41 -0.91 1.02
N VAL A 21 6.91 -0.42 -0.13
CA VAL A 21 6.53 -0.97 -1.45
C VAL A 21 6.91 -2.45 -1.54
N TYR A 22 8.12 -2.82 -1.11
CA TYR A 22 8.53 -4.23 -1.01
C TYR A 22 7.60 -5.03 -0.10
N GLY A 23 7.23 -4.47 1.04
CA GLY A 23 6.34 -5.10 2.00
C GLY A 23 4.97 -5.44 1.41
N ILE A 24 4.39 -4.50 0.68
CA ILE A 24 3.12 -4.68 -0.04
C ILE A 24 3.26 -5.77 -1.10
N ILE A 25 4.23 -5.68 -2.00
CA ILE A 25 4.42 -6.67 -3.08
C ILE A 25 4.66 -8.08 -2.51
N ARG A 26 5.42 -8.19 -1.43
CA ARG A 26 5.66 -9.48 -0.76
C ARG A 26 4.34 -10.10 -0.28
N GLN A 27 3.44 -9.28 0.25
CA GLN A 27 2.16 -9.75 0.75
C GLN A 27 1.16 -10.03 -0.38
N GLU A 28 1.14 -9.20 -1.43
CA GLU A 28 0.17 -9.30 -2.53
C GLU A 28 0.44 -10.47 -3.48
N SER A 29 1.68 -10.62 -3.91
CA SER A 29 2.02 -11.55 -5.00
C SER A 29 3.20 -12.46 -4.72
N ARG A 30 3.94 -12.23 -3.61
CA ARG A 30 5.26 -12.86 -3.37
C ARG A 30 6.22 -12.67 -4.55
N PHE A 31 6.15 -11.50 -5.20
CA PHE A 31 6.93 -11.13 -6.39
C PHE A 31 6.58 -11.90 -7.67
N ASN A 32 5.41 -12.54 -7.74
CA ASN A 32 4.92 -13.13 -8.97
C ASN A 32 4.20 -12.06 -9.82
N ALA A 33 4.81 -11.64 -10.92
CA ALA A 33 4.25 -10.65 -11.83
C ALA A 33 2.98 -11.12 -12.56
N GLU A 34 2.79 -12.43 -12.70
CA GLU A 34 1.62 -13.03 -13.35
C GLU A 34 0.49 -13.36 -12.37
N ALA A 35 0.66 -13.01 -11.08
CA ALA A 35 -0.34 -13.31 -10.06
C ALA A 35 -1.71 -12.72 -10.43
N ARG A 36 -2.74 -13.57 -10.27
CA ARG A 36 -4.14 -13.19 -10.46
C ARG A 36 -4.97 -13.72 -9.30
N SER A 37 -5.74 -12.86 -8.67
CA SER A 37 -6.69 -13.27 -7.65
C SER A 37 -8.01 -13.78 -8.26
N ARG A 38 -8.79 -14.50 -7.46
CA ARG A 38 -10.13 -14.98 -7.87
C ARG A 38 -11.09 -13.81 -8.17
N VAL A 39 -10.89 -12.65 -7.58
CA VAL A 39 -11.70 -11.45 -7.78
C VAL A 39 -11.15 -10.53 -8.87
N GLY A 40 -10.07 -10.94 -9.56
CA GLY A 40 -9.54 -10.24 -10.72
C GLY A 40 -8.43 -9.23 -10.44
N ALA A 41 -7.86 -9.17 -9.23
CA ALA A 41 -6.66 -8.38 -8.97
C ALA A 41 -5.45 -8.96 -9.72
N MET A 42 -4.55 -8.11 -10.22
CA MET A 42 -3.49 -8.51 -11.15
C MET A 42 -2.12 -7.95 -10.77
N GLY A 43 -1.09 -8.77 -11.00
CA GLY A 43 0.32 -8.39 -11.00
C GLY A 43 0.94 -8.26 -9.62
N LEU A 44 2.13 -7.66 -9.56
CA LEU A 44 2.96 -7.57 -8.35
C LEU A 44 2.23 -6.94 -7.15
N MET A 45 1.48 -5.87 -7.38
CA MET A 45 0.76 -5.12 -6.36
C MET A 45 -0.75 -5.41 -6.34
N GLN A 46 -1.20 -6.47 -7.05
CA GLN A 46 -2.59 -6.94 -7.07
C GLN A 46 -3.61 -5.82 -7.29
N LEU A 47 -3.43 -5.03 -8.35
CA LEU A 47 -4.37 -3.97 -8.69
C LEU A 47 -5.68 -4.52 -9.27
N MET A 48 -6.78 -4.05 -8.71
CA MET A 48 -8.11 -4.28 -9.31
C MET A 48 -8.24 -3.52 -10.64
N PRO A 49 -8.89 -4.09 -11.65
CA PRO A 49 -9.05 -3.43 -12.96
C PRO A 49 -9.68 -2.04 -12.88
N ALA A 50 -10.62 -1.81 -11.97
CA ALA A 50 -11.23 -0.50 -11.76
C ALA A 50 -10.23 0.53 -11.25
N THR A 51 -9.44 0.14 -10.21
CA THR A 51 -8.37 0.96 -9.65
C THR A 51 -7.32 1.29 -10.70
N ALA A 52 -6.90 0.29 -11.48
CA ALA A 52 -5.91 0.49 -12.53
C ALA A 52 -6.40 1.47 -13.63
N ARG A 53 -7.66 1.36 -14.05
CA ARG A 53 -8.25 2.33 -14.99
C ARG A 53 -8.30 3.75 -14.42
N TRP A 54 -8.60 3.88 -13.13
CA TRP A 54 -8.59 5.18 -12.46
C TRP A 54 -7.16 5.76 -12.40
N VAL A 55 -6.17 4.96 -12.00
CA VAL A 55 -4.75 5.36 -11.96
C VAL A 55 -4.24 5.78 -13.35
N ALA A 56 -4.58 5.01 -14.39
CA ALA A 56 -4.15 5.31 -15.76
C ALA A 56 -4.64 6.67 -16.29
N LYS A 57 -5.65 7.27 -15.65
CA LYS A 57 -6.10 8.63 -15.94
C LYS A 57 -5.33 9.70 -15.13
N GLN A 58 -4.58 9.30 -14.10
CA GLN A 58 -3.89 10.22 -13.20
C GLN A 58 -2.40 10.35 -13.53
N ILE A 59 -1.80 9.29 -14.07
CA ILE A 59 -0.37 9.26 -14.43
C ILE A 59 -0.21 8.84 -15.90
N PRO A 60 0.82 9.34 -16.60
CA PRO A 60 1.06 9.00 -18.00
C PRO A 60 1.49 7.53 -18.12
N ILE A 61 0.57 6.68 -18.53
CA ILE A 61 0.85 5.30 -18.96
C ILE A 61 0.56 5.20 -20.45
N ALA A 62 1.61 5.09 -21.25
CA ALA A 62 1.46 4.97 -22.70
C ALA A 62 0.60 3.73 -23.05
N ASP A 63 -0.42 3.92 -23.87
CA ASP A 63 -1.28 2.85 -24.39
C ASP A 63 -1.79 1.89 -23.30
N TYR A 64 -2.32 2.42 -22.21
CA TYR A 64 -2.84 1.60 -21.14
C TYR A 64 -3.93 0.63 -21.64
N ARG A 65 -3.72 -0.64 -21.32
CA ARG A 65 -4.69 -1.73 -21.48
C ARG A 65 -4.52 -2.73 -20.32
N PRO A 66 -5.56 -3.48 -19.94
CA PRO A 66 -5.50 -4.38 -18.78
C PRO A 66 -4.32 -5.37 -18.81
N ALA A 67 -3.92 -5.83 -20.00
CA ALA A 67 -2.76 -6.73 -20.16
C ALA A 67 -1.44 -6.12 -19.65
N LYS A 68 -1.29 -4.78 -19.65
CA LYS A 68 -0.10 -4.12 -19.10
C LYS A 68 0.07 -4.28 -17.58
N LEU A 69 -0.97 -4.71 -16.89
CA LEU A 69 -0.84 -5.03 -15.46
C LEU A 69 0.03 -6.27 -15.17
N ALA A 70 0.34 -7.08 -16.17
CA ALA A 70 1.33 -8.15 -16.06
C ALA A 70 2.79 -7.66 -16.24
N ASP A 71 2.99 -6.45 -16.80
CA ASP A 71 4.31 -5.84 -16.86
C ASP A 71 4.73 -5.33 -15.48
N PRO A 72 5.87 -5.82 -14.93
CA PRO A 72 6.30 -5.47 -13.58
C PRO A 72 6.47 -3.97 -13.35
N ALA A 73 7.10 -3.25 -14.27
CA ALA A 73 7.37 -1.83 -14.11
C ALA A 73 6.07 -1.01 -14.10
N THR A 74 5.16 -1.31 -15.03
CA THR A 74 3.84 -0.67 -15.09
C THR A 74 3.03 -0.95 -13.83
N ASN A 75 2.97 -2.21 -13.39
CA ASN A 75 2.20 -2.60 -12.21
C ASN A 75 2.71 -1.93 -10.94
N VAL A 76 4.04 -1.92 -10.73
CA VAL A 76 4.67 -1.27 -9.58
C VAL A 76 4.44 0.24 -9.61
N ALA A 77 4.60 0.91 -10.75
CA ALA A 77 4.35 2.34 -10.86
C ALA A 77 2.90 2.70 -10.51
N MET A 78 1.94 1.97 -11.07
CA MET A 78 0.51 2.21 -10.83
C MET A 78 0.11 1.89 -9.38
N GLY A 79 0.59 0.78 -8.83
CA GLY A 79 0.30 0.38 -7.45
C GLY A 79 0.91 1.32 -6.42
N THR A 80 2.16 1.75 -6.64
CA THR A 80 2.84 2.72 -5.77
C THR A 80 2.15 4.09 -5.81
N TYR A 81 1.72 4.56 -6.99
CA TYR A 81 0.92 5.77 -7.10
C TYR A 81 -0.40 5.66 -6.33
N TYR A 82 -1.13 4.56 -6.49
CA TYR A 82 -2.38 4.34 -5.76
C TYR A 82 -2.15 4.32 -4.25
N PHE A 83 -1.13 3.59 -3.78
CA PHE A 83 -0.76 3.59 -2.37
C PHE A 83 -0.41 5.00 -1.87
N ARG A 84 0.36 5.78 -2.63
CA ARG A 84 0.66 7.17 -2.31
C ARG A 84 -0.59 8.03 -2.14
N ARG A 85 -1.58 7.86 -3.02
CA ARG A 85 -2.88 8.55 -2.90
C ARG A 85 -3.57 8.19 -1.59
N VAL A 86 -3.69 6.89 -1.31
CA VAL A 86 -4.29 6.40 -0.05
C VAL A 86 -3.52 6.93 1.16
N LEU A 87 -2.18 6.91 1.11
CA LEU A 87 -1.33 7.44 2.18
C LEU A 87 -1.51 8.94 2.39
N THR A 88 -1.59 9.72 1.32
CA THR A 88 -1.84 11.16 1.40
C THR A 88 -3.19 11.47 2.03
N ASP A 89 -4.22 10.71 1.67
CA ASP A 89 -5.59 10.95 2.11
C ASP A 89 -5.87 10.45 3.54
N LEU A 90 -5.15 9.42 3.98
CA LEU A 90 -5.30 8.85 5.33
C LEU A 90 -4.23 9.35 6.33
N GLY A 91 -3.09 9.84 5.84
CA GLY A 91 -2.07 10.51 6.64
C GLY A 91 -1.15 9.60 7.46
N ASP A 92 -1.30 8.28 7.39
CA ASP A 92 -0.54 7.32 8.18
C ASP A 92 -0.27 6.01 7.42
N PRO A 93 0.95 5.43 7.46
CA PRO A 93 1.29 4.23 6.70
C PRO A 93 0.53 2.97 7.10
N VAL A 94 0.25 2.78 8.40
CA VAL A 94 -0.49 1.61 8.89
C VAL A 94 -1.95 1.69 8.44
N LEU A 95 -2.53 2.89 8.61
CA LEU A 95 -3.90 3.17 8.16
C LEU A 95 -4.02 3.06 6.63
N ALA A 96 -3.03 3.58 5.88
CA ALA A 96 -2.98 3.46 4.43
C ALA A 96 -2.84 2.00 3.96
N THR A 97 -2.08 1.19 4.68
CA THR A 97 -1.95 -0.25 4.38
C THR A 97 -3.28 -0.97 4.58
N ALA A 98 -4.03 -0.66 5.64
CA ALA A 98 -5.38 -1.16 5.82
C ALA A 98 -6.31 -0.68 4.68
N GLY A 99 -6.18 0.58 4.29
CA GLY A 99 -6.95 1.18 3.18
C GLY A 99 -6.63 0.57 1.82
N TYR A 100 -5.39 0.21 1.57
CA TYR A 100 -4.99 -0.48 0.34
C TYR A 100 -5.67 -1.83 0.18
N ASN A 101 -5.72 -2.62 1.26
CA ASN A 101 -6.33 -3.96 1.27
C ASN A 101 -7.86 -3.93 1.31
N ALA A 102 -8.45 -3.16 2.22
CA ALA A 102 -9.90 -3.20 2.49
C ALA A 102 -10.69 -2.02 1.91
N GLY A 103 -9.99 -1.08 1.28
CA GLY A 103 -10.54 0.18 0.82
C GLY A 103 -10.40 1.32 1.85
N PRO A 104 -10.07 2.54 1.39
CA PRO A 104 -9.76 3.67 2.27
C PRO A 104 -10.95 4.10 3.14
N GLY A 105 -12.17 3.97 2.64
CA GLY A 105 -13.38 4.27 3.41
C GLY A 105 -13.59 3.33 4.62
N ARG A 106 -13.24 2.05 4.50
CA ARG A 106 -13.30 1.11 5.63
C ARG A 106 -12.21 1.42 6.65
N ALA A 107 -10.97 1.61 6.20
CA ALA A 107 -9.85 1.94 7.06
C ALA A 107 -10.16 3.18 7.92
N ARG A 108 -10.72 4.23 7.32
CA ARG A 108 -11.16 5.43 8.04
C ARG A 108 -12.23 5.15 9.09
N ARG A 109 -13.22 4.30 8.80
CA ARG A 109 -14.25 3.93 9.78
C ARG A 109 -13.70 3.14 10.97
N TRP A 110 -12.58 2.45 10.80
CA TRP A 110 -11.91 1.70 11.86
C TRP A 110 -10.97 2.54 12.74
N GLN A 111 -10.76 3.82 12.42
CA GLN A 111 -10.02 4.71 13.30
C GLN A 111 -10.78 4.90 14.61
N ALA A 112 -10.03 4.95 15.71
CA ALA A 112 -10.56 5.37 17.01
C ALA A 112 -10.75 6.92 17.04
N ASP A 113 -11.49 7.40 18.03
CA ASP A 113 -11.69 8.86 18.21
C ASP A 113 -10.41 9.56 18.69
N ARG A 114 -9.48 8.82 19.28
CA ARG A 114 -8.16 9.30 19.74
C ARG A 114 -7.03 8.61 19.00
N PRO A 115 -5.82 9.22 18.96
CA PRO A 115 -4.66 8.56 18.40
C PRO A 115 -4.35 7.22 19.11
N LEU A 116 -3.96 6.21 18.34
CA LEU A 116 -3.54 4.91 18.83
C LEU A 116 -2.14 4.57 18.32
N GLU A 117 -1.33 3.90 19.14
CA GLU A 117 -0.11 3.26 18.65
C GLU A 117 -0.45 2.33 17.49
N GLY A 118 0.35 2.35 16.40
CA GLY A 118 0.03 1.64 15.17
C GLY A 118 -0.16 0.13 15.36
N ALA A 119 0.57 -0.48 16.30
CA ALA A 119 0.39 -1.90 16.64
C ALA A 119 -0.99 -2.17 17.29
N ILE A 120 -1.44 -1.28 18.16
CA ILE A 120 -2.77 -1.37 18.80
C ILE A 120 -3.86 -1.16 17.76
N TYR A 121 -3.69 -0.17 16.87
CA TYR A 121 -4.63 0.03 15.78
C TYR A 121 -4.72 -1.23 14.89
N ALA A 122 -3.57 -1.80 14.49
CA ALA A 122 -3.56 -2.99 13.66
C ALA A 122 -4.35 -4.15 14.28
N GLU A 123 -4.20 -4.36 15.60
CA GLU A 123 -4.96 -5.40 16.31
C GLU A 123 -6.46 -5.06 16.46
N SER A 124 -6.84 -3.80 16.42
CA SER A 124 -8.24 -3.36 16.50
C SER A 124 -9.01 -3.50 15.18
N ILE A 125 -8.35 -3.79 14.07
CA ILE A 125 -9.00 -3.99 12.77
C ILE A 125 -9.97 -5.17 12.84
N PRO A 126 -11.27 -4.97 12.56
CA PRO A 126 -12.28 -6.03 12.78
C PRO A 126 -12.20 -7.17 11.76
N PHE A 127 -11.63 -6.92 10.56
CA PHE A 127 -11.45 -7.92 9.52
C PHE A 127 -10.15 -8.69 9.73
N ASN A 128 -10.24 -9.97 10.03
CA ASN A 128 -9.08 -10.84 10.27
C ASN A 128 -8.08 -10.81 9.11
N GLU A 129 -8.57 -10.87 7.87
CA GLU A 129 -7.74 -10.79 6.68
C GLU A 129 -6.93 -9.49 6.62
N THR A 130 -7.59 -8.34 6.80
CA THR A 130 -6.93 -7.03 6.75
C THR A 130 -6.00 -6.81 7.94
N ARG A 131 -6.38 -7.27 9.14
CA ARG A 131 -5.54 -7.24 10.32
C ARG A 131 -4.23 -7.99 10.09
N ASP A 132 -4.30 -9.22 9.59
CA ASP A 132 -3.15 -10.03 9.25
C ASP A 132 -2.32 -9.43 8.11
N TYR A 133 -3.00 -8.88 7.11
CA TYR A 133 -2.36 -8.17 6.00
C TYR A 133 -1.49 -7.02 6.50
N VAL A 134 -2.05 -6.12 7.31
CA VAL A 134 -1.33 -4.95 7.86
C VAL A 134 -0.11 -5.39 8.66
N LYS A 135 -0.26 -6.35 9.58
CA LYS A 135 0.86 -6.86 10.38
C LYS A 135 1.97 -7.44 9.51
N LYS A 136 1.63 -8.21 8.48
CA LYS A 136 2.59 -8.82 7.56
C LYS A 136 3.29 -7.78 6.68
N VAL A 137 2.57 -6.78 6.17
CA VAL A 137 3.17 -5.69 5.38
C VAL A 137 4.15 -4.90 6.23
N MET A 138 3.80 -4.52 7.47
CA MET A 138 4.70 -3.78 8.37
C MET A 138 5.94 -4.60 8.75
N ALA A 139 5.79 -5.88 9.04
CA ALA A 139 6.91 -6.80 9.31
C ALA A 139 7.83 -6.95 8.09
N ASN A 140 7.24 -7.09 6.89
CA ASN A 140 8.00 -7.13 5.65
C ASN A 140 8.74 -5.80 5.39
N ALA A 141 8.08 -4.65 5.61
CA ALA A 141 8.71 -3.33 5.47
C ALA A 141 9.91 -3.19 6.43
N TRP A 142 9.79 -3.65 7.67
CA TRP A 142 10.91 -3.71 8.60
C TRP A 142 12.05 -4.56 8.05
N PHE A 143 11.78 -5.77 7.57
CA PHE A 143 12.77 -6.67 7.00
C PHE A 143 13.46 -6.06 5.77
N TYR A 144 12.68 -5.50 4.84
CA TYR A 144 13.24 -4.89 3.62
C TYR A 144 13.97 -3.59 3.93
N GLY A 145 13.56 -2.80 4.92
CA GLY A 145 14.29 -1.63 5.38
C GLY A 145 15.70 -1.99 5.82
N HIS A 146 15.84 -3.05 6.64
CA HIS A 146 17.16 -3.58 6.98
C HIS A 146 17.97 -4.03 5.76
N ARG A 147 17.35 -4.74 4.82
CA ARG A 147 18.01 -5.23 3.60
C ARG A 147 18.47 -4.12 2.67
N LEU A 148 17.78 -3.00 2.65
CA LEU A 148 18.08 -1.85 1.80
C LEU A 148 19.17 -0.95 2.39
N THR A 149 19.17 -0.76 3.71
CA THR A 149 20.04 0.22 4.38
C THR A 149 21.22 -0.40 5.15
N GLY A 150 21.18 -1.71 5.42
CA GLY A 150 22.14 -2.39 6.29
C GLY A 150 21.94 -2.10 7.78
N THR A 151 21.00 -1.24 8.14
CA THR A 151 20.67 -0.90 9.54
C THR A 151 19.33 -1.50 9.93
N THR A 152 19.17 -1.90 11.20
CA THR A 152 17.89 -2.44 11.68
C THR A 152 17.00 -1.28 12.12
N PRO A 153 15.91 -0.97 11.40
CA PRO A 153 15.00 0.09 11.81
C PRO A 153 14.24 -0.31 13.08
N SER A 154 13.79 0.68 13.86
CA SER A 154 12.87 0.41 14.96
C SER A 154 11.50 0.03 14.42
N LEU A 155 10.95 -1.13 14.82
CA LEU A 155 9.60 -1.52 14.46
C LEU A 155 8.57 -0.49 14.96
N ARG A 156 8.78 0.06 16.15
CA ARG A 156 7.94 1.11 16.72
C ARG A 156 7.94 2.38 15.86
N ALA A 157 9.09 2.76 15.28
CA ALA A 157 9.17 3.90 14.37
C ALA A 157 8.43 3.65 13.05
N ILE A 158 8.46 2.39 12.55
CA ILE A 158 7.76 2.02 11.31
C ILE A 158 6.24 2.03 11.49
N VAL A 159 5.72 1.47 12.60
CA VAL A 159 4.28 1.42 12.84
C VAL A 159 3.72 2.74 13.39
N GLY A 160 4.52 3.55 14.05
CA GLY A 160 4.18 4.90 14.49
C GLY A 160 2.91 4.99 15.33
N THR A 161 2.18 6.07 15.14
CA THR A 161 0.90 6.37 15.82
C THR A 161 -0.16 6.75 14.78
N VAL A 162 -1.18 5.94 14.65
CA VAL A 162 -2.34 6.21 13.78
C VAL A 162 -3.17 7.35 14.37
N PRO A 163 -3.44 8.42 13.60
CA PRO A 163 -4.22 9.56 14.09
C PRO A 163 -5.66 9.15 14.43
N GLY A 164 -6.26 9.90 15.35
CA GLY A 164 -7.68 9.77 15.67
C GLY A 164 -8.57 10.24 14.53
N ARG A 165 -9.84 9.83 14.60
CA ARG A 165 -10.88 10.22 13.65
C ARG A 165 -11.04 11.75 13.63
N GLY A 166 -10.91 12.38 12.48
CA GLY A 166 -10.90 13.84 12.35
C GLY A 166 -9.52 14.47 12.17
N GLY A 167 -8.44 13.71 12.42
CA GLY A 167 -7.06 14.18 12.18
C GLY A 167 -6.59 14.01 10.73
N ALA A 168 -7.39 13.38 9.86
CA ALA A 168 -7.08 13.19 8.44
C ALA A 168 -8.16 13.83 7.56
N ASN A 169 -7.80 14.22 6.35
CA ASN A 169 -8.63 14.98 5.42
C ASN A 169 -9.84 14.16 4.92
N ALA A 170 -11.01 14.32 5.56
CA ALA A 170 -12.20 13.49 5.31
C ALA A 170 -12.75 13.61 3.86
N ALA A 171 -12.56 14.77 3.21
CA ALA A 171 -13.10 15.03 1.88
C ALA A 171 -12.35 14.29 0.75
N ALA A 172 -11.06 14.01 0.94
CA ALA A 172 -10.20 13.42 -0.11
C ALA A 172 -10.48 11.92 -0.35
N VAL A 173 -10.92 11.18 0.69
CA VAL A 173 -11.16 9.73 0.60
C VAL A 173 -12.36 9.38 -0.29
N ALA A 174 -13.33 10.28 -0.41
CA ALA A 174 -14.51 10.05 -1.24
C ALA A 174 -14.20 9.95 -2.75
N SER A 175 -13.03 10.41 -3.19
CA SER A 175 -12.60 10.40 -4.60
C SER A 175 -11.80 9.15 -5.02
N LEU A 176 -11.46 8.28 -4.08
CA LEU A 176 -10.70 7.05 -4.36
C LEU A 176 -11.64 5.90 -4.79
N PRO A 177 -11.21 5.07 -5.76
CA PRO A 177 -11.97 3.92 -6.23
C PRO A 177 -12.12 2.82 -5.18
#